data_60eddda95e54dd0ee5f9fcc54265cd94
#
_entry.id   60eddda95e54dd0ee5f9fcc54265cd94
#
_cell.length_a   1.000
_cell.length_b   1.000
_cell.length_c   1.000
_cell.angle_alpha   90.00
_cell.angle_beta   90.00
_cell.angle_gamma   90.00
#
_symmetry.space_group_name_H-M   'P 1'
#
loop_
_entity.id
_entity.type
_entity.pdbx_description
1 polymer ?
#
loop_
_entity_poly.entity_id
_entity_poly.type
_entity_poly.pdbx_seq_one_letter_code
_entity_poly.pdbx_strand_id
1 'polypeptide(L)'
;MLFRSRISQGITAAAPILLITGAGGAFGAVLKATPLGEYLGTTLSALGVGIFMPFIVAAALKSAQGSSTVALVTTSALVAPMLTQLGLDSEMGRVLTVMAIGAGAMTVSHANDSFFWVVSQFSHMSVGLAYRAQTMATLVQGVTAMALVYILSLVLL
;
A
#
# COMPACT_ATOMS: atom_id res chain seq x y z
N MET A 1 24.61 -26.95 -13.78
CA MET A 1 23.68 -27.07 -12.63
C MET A 1 23.42 -25.74 -11.91
N LEU A 2 24.42 -24.94 -11.58
CA LEU A 2 24.28 -23.65 -10.88
C LEU A 2 23.36 -22.62 -11.56
N PHE A 3 23.43 -22.48 -12.89
CA PHE A 3 22.61 -21.52 -13.64
C PHE A 3 21.10 -21.83 -13.58
N ARG A 4 20.72 -23.10 -13.75
CA ARG A 4 19.32 -23.53 -13.60
C ARG A 4 18.77 -23.29 -12.18
N SER A 5 19.58 -23.55 -11.16
CA SER A 5 19.21 -23.32 -9.76
C SER A 5 18.97 -21.83 -9.49
N ARG A 6 19.81 -20.94 -10.02
CA ARG A 6 19.64 -19.48 -9.86
C ARG A 6 18.40 -18.95 -10.56
N ILE A 7 18.12 -19.43 -11.79
CA ILE A 7 16.88 -19.07 -12.50
C ILE A 7 15.66 -19.57 -11.73
N SER A 8 15.66 -20.82 -11.26
CA SER A 8 14.54 -21.36 -10.49
C SER A 8 14.28 -20.56 -9.21
N GLN A 9 15.32 -20.18 -8.49
CA GLN A 9 15.20 -19.33 -7.30
C GLN A 9 14.63 -17.96 -7.62
N GLY A 10 15.09 -17.34 -8.72
CA GLY A 10 14.58 -16.05 -9.19
C GLY A 10 13.09 -16.11 -9.57
N ILE A 11 12.69 -17.15 -10.31
CA ILE A 11 11.28 -17.36 -10.67
C ILE A 11 10.42 -17.58 -9.43
N THR A 12 10.87 -18.41 -8.50
CA THR A 12 10.14 -18.68 -7.24
C THR A 12 9.96 -17.40 -6.41
N ALA A 13 10.96 -16.53 -6.38
CA ALA A 13 10.86 -15.24 -5.69
C ALA A 13 9.94 -14.24 -6.40
N ALA A 14 9.93 -14.23 -7.74
CA ALA A 14 9.12 -13.31 -8.54
C ALA A 14 7.66 -13.77 -8.69
N ALA A 15 7.39 -15.07 -8.69
CA ALA A 15 6.07 -15.64 -8.97
C ALA A 15 4.94 -15.07 -8.08
N PRO A 16 5.09 -14.94 -6.76
CA PRO A 16 4.06 -14.33 -5.92
C PRO A 16 3.75 -12.88 -6.32
N ILE A 17 4.77 -12.10 -6.64
CA ILE A 17 4.63 -10.70 -7.03
C ILE A 17 3.86 -10.59 -8.35
N LEU A 18 4.25 -11.38 -9.35
CA LEU A 18 3.58 -11.43 -10.65
C LEU A 18 2.11 -11.87 -10.51
N LEU A 19 1.85 -12.89 -9.68
CA LEU A 19 0.49 -13.39 -9.46
C LEU A 19 -0.39 -12.34 -8.77
N ILE A 20 0.10 -11.69 -7.72
CA ILE A 20 -0.62 -10.64 -6.99
C ILE A 20 -0.88 -9.45 -7.91
N THR A 21 0.13 -9.02 -8.68
CA THR A 21 -0.01 -7.90 -9.62
C THR A 21 -1.03 -8.23 -10.72
N GLY A 22 -0.98 -9.43 -11.28
CA GLY A 22 -1.93 -9.89 -12.30
C GLY A 22 -3.36 -10.00 -11.76
N ALA A 23 -3.54 -10.60 -10.59
CA ALA A 23 -4.84 -10.73 -9.94
C ALA A 23 -5.41 -9.35 -9.54
N GLY A 24 -4.58 -8.46 -9.01
CA GLY A 24 -4.96 -7.08 -8.67
C GLY A 24 -5.38 -6.29 -9.90
N GLY A 25 -4.62 -6.41 -11.00
CA GLY A 25 -4.96 -5.78 -12.27
C GLY A 25 -6.28 -6.30 -12.87
N ALA A 26 -6.50 -7.61 -12.83
CA ALA A 26 -7.76 -8.23 -13.27
C ALA A 26 -8.95 -7.74 -12.42
N PHE A 27 -8.79 -7.68 -11.10
CA PHE A 27 -9.82 -7.16 -10.20
C PHE A 27 -10.12 -5.68 -10.47
N GLY A 28 -9.09 -4.85 -10.65
CA GLY A 28 -9.23 -3.44 -11.02
C GLY A 28 -9.97 -3.25 -12.37
N ALA A 29 -9.68 -4.12 -13.36
CA ALA A 29 -10.38 -4.11 -14.64
C ALA A 29 -11.86 -4.47 -14.49
N VAL A 30 -12.19 -5.44 -13.64
CA VAL A 30 -13.60 -5.79 -13.33
C VAL A 30 -14.30 -4.62 -12.64
N LEU A 31 -13.69 -4.00 -11.64
CA LEU A 31 -14.24 -2.81 -10.98
C LEU A 31 -14.54 -1.68 -11.98
N LYS A 32 -13.61 -1.43 -12.90
CA LYS A 32 -13.76 -0.40 -13.94
C LYS A 32 -14.87 -0.73 -14.94
N ALA A 33 -15.11 -2.02 -15.21
CA ALA A 33 -16.14 -2.48 -16.13
C ALA A 33 -17.55 -2.53 -15.50
N THR A 34 -17.65 -2.33 -14.19
CA THR A 34 -18.92 -2.36 -13.44
C THR A 34 -19.22 -0.99 -12.82
N PRO A 35 -20.50 -0.66 -12.54
CA PRO A 35 -20.87 0.57 -11.81
C PRO A 35 -20.32 0.62 -10.37
N LEU A 36 -19.76 -0.47 -9.88
CA LEU A 36 -19.30 -0.61 -8.51
C LEU A 36 -18.15 0.36 -8.19
N GLY A 37 -17.21 0.54 -9.13
CA GLY A 37 -16.10 1.47 -8.98
C GLY A 37 -16.57 2.92 -8.85
N GLU A 38 -17.56 3.30 -9.67
CA GLU A 38 -18.16 4.64 -9.62
C GLU A 38 -18.97 4.84 -8.34
N TYR A 39 -19.80 3.86 -7.95
CA TYR A 39 -20.57 3.89 -6.71
C TYR A 39 -19.67 4.02 -5.47
N LEU A 40 -18.63 3.20 -5.39
CA LEU A 40 -17.65 3.30 -4.29
C LEU A 40 -16.90 4.63 -4.30
N GLY A 41 -16.49 5.10 -5.49
CA GLY A 41 -15.82 6.37 -5.65
C GLY A 41 -16.66 7.55 -5.17
N THR A 42 -17.92 7.62 -5.59
CA THR A 42 -18.84 8.69 -5.18
C THR A 42 -19.16 8.63 -3.69
N THR A 43 -19.39 7.42 -3.15
CA THR A 43 -19.67 7.23 -1.72
C THR A 43 -18.46 7.64 -0.85
N LEU A 44 -17.26 7.25 -1.25
CA LEU A 44 -16.03 7.59 -0.52
C LEU A 44 -15.64 9.06 -0.69
N SER A 45 -15.91 9.67 -1.86
CA SER A 45 -15.73 11.11 -2.08
C SER A 45 -16.66 11.93 -1.18
N ALA A 46 -17.88 11.47 -0.96
CA ALA A 46 -18.84 12.12 -0.06
C ALA A 46 -18.36 12.16 1.40
N LEU A 47 -17.47 11.28 1.81
CA LEU A 47 -16.82 11.31 3.13
C LEU A 47 -15.76 12.42 3.26
N GLY A 48 -15.40 13.11 2.19
CA GLY A 48 -14.42 14.20 2.20
C GLY A 48 -12.99 13.78 2.52
N VAL A 49 -12.67 12.48 2.44
CA VAL A 49 -11.33 11.95 2.80
C VAL A 49 -10.27 12.20 1.71
N GLY A 50 -10.67 12.54 0.47
CA GLY A 50 -9.76 12.91 -0.62
C GLY A 50 -8.48 12.06 -0.71
N ILE A 51 -7.32 12.72 -0.66
CA ILE A 51 -6.00 12.08 -0.74
C ILE A 51 -5.69 11.11 0.44
N PHE A 52 -6.40 11.19 1.56
CA PHE A 52 -6.24 10.26 2.67
C PHE A 52 -6.82 8.87 2.38
N MET A 53 -7.77 8.74 1.46
CA MET A 53 -8.42 7.47 1.15
C MET A 53 -7.41 6.39 0.71
N PRO A 54 -6.50 6.65 -0.28
CA PRO A 54 -5.48 5.68 -0.67
C PRO A 54 -4.56 5.26 0.49
N PHE A 55 -4.20 6.20 1.36
CA PHE A 55 -3.41 5.94 2.55
C PHE A 55 -4.13 5.00 3.52
N ILE A 56 -5.40 5.30 3.84
CA ILE A 56 -6.20 4.52 4.81
C ILE A 56 -6.39 3.09 4.31
N VAL A 57 -6.72 2.90 3.02
CA VAL A 57 -6.90 1.57 2.42
C VAL A 57 -5.60 0.78 2.46
N ALA A 58 -4.47 1.41 2.09
CA ALA A 58 -3.17 0.76 2.12
C ALA A 58 -2.74 0.38 3.55
N ALA A 59 -2.94 1.26 4.52
CA ALA A 59 -2.64 1.01 5.92
C ALA A 59 -3.50 -0.10 6.52
N ALA A 60 -4.80 -0.13 6.20
CA ALA A 60 -5.71 -1.18 6.63
C ALA A 60 -5.31 -2.54 6.04
N LEU A 61 -5.03 -2.62 4.74
CA LEU A 61 -4.56 -3.84 4.08
C LEU A 61 -3.21 -4.30 4.65
N LYS A 62 -2.26 -3.38 4.85
CA LYS A 62 -0.97 -3.68 5.48
C LYS A 62 -1.15 -4.28 6.87
N SER A 63 -1.98 -3.66 7.69
CA SER A 63 -2.25 -4.13 9.05
C SER A 63 -2.95 -5.49 9.06
N ALA A 64 -3.86 -5.76 8.11
CA ALA A 64 -4.60 -7.01 8.04
C ALA A 64 -3.76 -8.19 7.57
N GLN A 65 -2.93 -8.00 6.51
CA GLN A 65 -2.24 -9.12 5.83
C GLN A 65 -0.70 -9.11 5.96
N GLY A 66 -0.12 -8.02 6.47
CA GLY A 66 1.30 -7.93 6.84
C GLY A 66 2.29 -7.60 5.73
N SER A 67 1.93 -7.69 4.44
CA SER A 67 2.85 -7.44 3.33
C SER A 67 2.68 -6.04 2.75
N SER A 68 3.74 -5.23 2.78
CA SER A 68 3.75 -3.91 2.14
C SER A 68 3.56 -4.02 0.62
N THR A 69 4.19 -4.99 -0.03
CA THR A 69 4.06 -5.20 -1.48
C THR A 69 2.63 -5.51 -1.88
N VAL A 70 1.95 -6.40 -1.15
CA VAL A 70 0.55 -6.73 -1.41
C VAL A 70 -0.35 -5.51 -1.16
N ALA A 71 -0.11 -4.77 -0.07
CA ALA A 71 -0.87 -3.56 0.22
C ALA A 71 -0.71 -2.51 -0.90
N LEU A 72 0.53 -2.28 -1.39
CA LEU A 72 0.81 -1.36 -2.50
C LEU A 72 0.05 -1.75 -3.76
N VAL A 73 0.23 -2.98 -4.23
CA VAL A 73 -0.34 -3.45 -5.51
C VAL A 73 -1.86 -3.50 -5.45
N THR A 74 -2.42 -4.07 -4.37
CA THR A 74 -3.86 -4.22 -4.22
C THR A 74 -4.54 -2.86 -4.07
N THR A 75 -3.99 -1.95 -3.24
CA THR A 75 -4.56 -0.61 -3.10
C THR A 75 -4.49 0.17 -4.41
N SER A 76 -3.38 0.09 -5.15
CA SER A 76 -3.27 0.75 -6.45
C SER A 76 -4.34 0.26 -7.44
N ALA A 77 -4.58 -1.05 -7.49
CA ALA A 77 -5.62 -1.63 -8.34
C ALA A 77 -7.04 -1.20 -7.93
N LEU A 78 -7.30 -1.11 -6.62
CA LEU A 78 -8.59 -0.66 -6.08
C LEU A 78 -8.85 0.83 -6.33
N VAL A 79 -7.83 1.68 -6.15
CA VAL A 79 -7.96 3.14 -6.22
C VAL A 79 -7.94 3.66 -7.66
N ALA A 80 -7.19 3.00 -8.56
CA ALA A 80 -7.02 3.47 -9.94
C ALA A 80 -8.35 3.78 -10.69
N PRO A 81 -9.41 2.96 -10.63
CA PRO A 81 -10.67 3.27 -11.28
C PRO A 81 -11.47 4.41 -10.61
N MET A 82 -11.07 4.85 -9.43
CA MET A 82 -11.79 5.83 -8.61
C MET A 82 -11.11 7.21 -8.60
N LEU A 83 -9.97 7.36 -9.29
CA LEU A 83 -9.16 8.59 -9.25
C LEU A 83 -9.94 9.83 -9.70
N THR A 84 -10.77 9.72 -10.73
CA THR A 84 -11.59 10.84 -11.24
C THR A 84 -12.61 11.29 -10.20
N GLN A 85 -13.30 10.36 -9.55
CA GLN A 85 -14.29 10.67 -8.51
C GLN A 85 -13.65 11.27 -7.25
N LEU A 86 -12.39 10.94 -6.99
CA LEU A 86 -11.60 11.48 -5.88
C LEU A 86 -10.94 12.83 -6.22
N GLY A 87 -11.04 13.30 -7.47
CA GLY A 87 -10.35 14.52 -7.93
C GLY A 87 -8.83 14.37 -8.02
N LEU A 88 -8.33 13.14 -8.19
CA LEU A 88 -6.91 12.79 -8.18
C LEU A 88 -6.42 12.26 -9.54
N ASP A 89 -7.14 12.52 -10.62
CA ASP A 89 -6.84 12.01 -11.96
C ASP A 89 -5.84 12.86 -12.75
N SER A 90 -5.48 14.05 -12.26
CA SER A 90 -4.38 14.85 -12.80
C SER A 90 -3.05 14.09 -12.69
N GLU A 91 -2.04 14.47 -13.50
CA GLU A 91 -0.71 13.85 -13.42
C GLU A 91 -0.14 13.92 -12.00
N MET A 92 -0.19 15.09 -11.38
CA MET A 92 0.28 15.28 -10.01
C MET A 92 -0.60 14.55 -8.98
N GLY A 93 -1.91 14.51 -9.18
CA GLY A 93 -2.83 13.75 -8.35
C GLY A 93 -2.51 12.26 -8.32
N ARG A 94 -2.16 11.67 -9.46
CA ARG A 94 -1.71 10.28 -9.55
C ARG A 94 -0.39 10.05 -8.81
N VAL A 95 0.58 10.96 -8.96
CA VAL A 95 1.86 10.88 -8.23
C VAL A 95 1.62 10.93 -6.72
N LEU A 96 0.84 11.90 -6.24
CA LEU A 96 0.52 12.02 -4.82
C LEU A 96 -0.28 10.82 -4.30
N THR A 97 -1.15 10.23 -5.12
CA THR A 97 -1.86 9.00 -4.79
C THR A 97 -0.91 7.83 -4.57
N VAL A 98 0.08 7.65 -5.44
CA VAL A 98 1.11 6.61 -5.27
C VAL A 98 1.92 6.84 -4.00
N MET A 99 2.27 8.09 -3.70
CA MET A 99 2.99 8.44 -2.46
C MET A 99 2.13 8.17 -1.21
N ALA A 100 0.82 8.48 -1.24
CA ALA A 100 -0.12 8.20 -0.16
C ALA A 100 -0.28 6.69 0.08
N ILE A 101 -0.39 5.88 -0.99
CA ILE A 101 -0.41 4.42 -0.92
C ILE A 101 0.89 3.91 -0.30
N GLY A 102 2.04 4.44 -0.73
CA GLY A 102 3.35 4.11 -0.17
C GLY A 102 3.44 4.37 1.33
N ALA A 103 3.01 5.55 1.76
CA ALA A 103 2.96 5.93 3.17
C ALA A 103 2.08 4.96 3.98
N GLY A 104 0.89 4.61 3.47
CA GLY A 104 -0.02 3.66 4.12
C GLY A 104 0.55 2.25 4.19
N ALA A 105 1.13 1.75 3.09
CA ALA A 105 1.70 0.41 3.01
C ALA A 105 2.96 0.20 3.88
N MET A 106 3.58 1.28 4.35
CA MET A 106 4.71 1.23 5.29
C MET A 106 4.28 1.42 6.75
N THR A 107 3.01 1.76 7.00
CA THR A 107 2.49 2.06 8.33
C THR A 107 2.24 0.77 9.11
N VAL A 108 2.54 0.80 10.41
CA VAL A 108 2.22 -0.26 11.40
C VAL A 108 2.74 -1.65 11.01
N SER A 109 4.06 -1.82 11.03
CA SER A 109 4.70 -3.14 10.95
C SER A 109 4.57 -3.87 12.29
N HIS A 110 3.95 -5.05 12.32
CA HIS A 110 3.74 -5.86 13.53
C HIS A 110 3.92 -7.36 13.24
N ALA A 111 3.56 -8.23 14.18
CA ALA A 111 3.91 -9.66 14.12
C ALA A 111 3.42 -10.43 12.89
N ASN A 112 2.45 -9.93 12.11
CA ASN A 112 2.06 -10.55 10.84
C ASN A 112 2.97 -10.17 9.66
N ASP A 113 3.90 -9.23 9.87
CA ASP A 113 4.83 -8.73 8.87
C ASP A 113 6.19 -9.43 9.02
N SER A 114 6.68 -10.04 7.94
CA SER A 114 8.01 -10.67 7.93
C SER A 114 9.14 -9.68 8.25
N PHE A 115 9.00 -8.41 7.85
CA PHE A 115 9.97 -7.36 8.16
C PHE A 115 10.07 -7.07 9.66
N PHE A 116 8.95 -7.15 10.40
CA PHE A 116 8.95 -7.05 11.86
C PHE A 116 9.88 -8.09 12.50
N TRP A 117 9.80 -9.33 12.02
CA TRP A 117 10.64 -10.42 12.53
C TRP A 117 12.11 -10.29 12.12
N VAL A 118 12.36 -9.86 10.89
CA VAL A 118 13.73 -9.58 10.43
C VAL A 118 14.39 -8.54 11.33
N VAL A 119 13.74 -7.39 11.52
CA VAL A 119 14.29 -6.31 12.37
C VAL A 119 14.47 -6.78 13.80
N SER A 120 13.45 -7.42 14.40
CA SER A 120 13.53 -7.86 15.80
C SER A 120 14.64 -8.88 16.05
N GLN A 121 14.80 -9.85 15.15
CA GLN A 121 15.82 -10.90 15.29
C GLN A 121 17.25 -10.37 15.06
N PHE A 122 17.47 -9.59 13.99
CA PHE A 122 18.81 -9.05 13.71
C PHE A 122 19.24 -7.97 14.71
N SER A 123 18.29 -7.29 15.35
CA SER A 123 18.59 -6.32 16.42
C SER A 123 18.54 -6.91 17.83
N HIS A 124 18.36 -8.24 17.93
CA HIS A 124 18.26 -8.95 19.22
C HIS A 124 17.19 -8.39 20.17
N MET A 125 16.10 -7.84 19.61
CA MET A 125 15.00 -7.30 20.37
C MET A 125 14.06 -8.40 20.86
N SER A 126 13.59 -8.29 22.10
CA SER A 126 12.44 -9.08 22.53
C SER A 126 11.19 -8.63 21.76
N VAL A 127 10.21 -9.51 21.60
CA VAL A 127 8.96 -9.22 20.89
C VAL A 127 8.27 -7.97 21.46
N GLY A 128 8.21 -7.84 22.78
CA GLY A 128 7.64 -6.66 23.44
C GLY A 128 8.38 -5.36 23.15
N LEU A 129 9.72 -5.41 23.04
CA LEU A 129 10.52 -4.26 22.64
C LEU A 129 10.32 -3.94 21.17
N ALA A 130 10.23 -4.94 20.29
CA ALA A 130 9.98 -4.76 18.88
C ALA A 130 8.62 -4.06 18.61
N TYR A 131 7.58 -4.39 19.36
CA TYR A 131 6.30 -3.66 19.28
C TYR A 131 6.43 -2.19 19.68
N ARG A 132 7.23 -1.89 20.71
CA ARG A 132 7.43 -0.51 21.15
C ARG A 132 8.36 0.28 20.24
N ALA A 133 9.36 -0.35 19.66
CA ALA A 133 10.35 0.31 18.80
C ALA A 133 9.91 0.27 17.31
N GLN A 134 9.86 -0.91 16.72
CA GLN A 134 9.62 -1.08 15.28
C GLN A 134 8.20 -0.68 14.87
N THR A 135 7.17 -1.14 15.59
CA THR A 135 5.79 -0.82 15.24
C THR A 135 5.50 0.67 15.41
N MET A 136 6.00 1.28 16.50
CA MET A 136 5.83 2.72 16.70
C MET A 136 6.64 3.55 15.70
N ALA A 137 7.86 3.13 15.36
CA ALA A 137 8.66 3.81 14.35
C ALA A 137 7.97 3.80 12.97
N THR A 138 7.44 2.67 12.54
CA THR A 138 6.72 2.56 11.26
C THR A 138 5.40 3.30 11.27
N LEU A 139 4.71 3.37 12.41
CA LEU A 139 3.51 4.22 12.57
C LEU A 139 3.87 5.70 12.38
N VAL A 140 4.89 6.19 13.09
CA VAL A 140 5.37 7.58 12.97
C VAL A 140 5.82 7.86 11.54
N GLN A 141 6.58 6.94 10.93
CA GLN A 141 7.03 7.06 9.55
C GLN A 141 5.85 7.23 8.57
N GLY A 142 4.86 6.36 8.64
CA GLY A 142 3.70 6.41 7.74
C GLY A 142 2.86 7.66 7.92
N VAL A 143 2.61 8.06 9.17
CA VAL A 143 1.85 9.29 9.48
C VAL A 143 2.62 10.54 9.03
N THR A 144 3.93 10.60 9.27
CA THR A 144 4.76 11.74 8.82
C THR A 144 4.81 11.81 7.30
N ALA A 145 4.98 10.68 6.62
CA ALA A 145 4.96 10.62 5.16
C ALA A 145 3.61 11.10 4.61
N MET A 146 2.50 10.65 5.21
CA MET A 146 1.16 11.11 4.80
C MET A 146 0.94 12.61 5.06
N ALA A 147 1.43 13.13 6.17
CA ALA A 147 1.37 14.57 6.46
C ALA A 147 2.10 15.39 5.40
N LEU A 148 3.29 14.94 4.95
CA LEU A 148 4.02 15.57 3.85
C LEU A 148 3.26 15.49 2.53
N VAL A 149 2.69 14.33 2.20
CA VAL A 149 1.85 14.16 0.99
C VAL A 149 0.66 15.13 1.04
N TYR A 150 0.01 15.25 2.18
CA TYR A 150 -1.11 16.19 2.35
C TYR A 150 -0.67 17.63 2.16
N ILE A 151 0.44 18.07 2.77
CA ILE A 151 0.99 19.42 2.57
C ILE A 151 1.30 19.67 1.09
N LEU A 152 1.90 18.71 0.41
CA LEU A 152 2.17 18.81 -1.03
C LEU A 152 0.88 18.88 -1.84
N SER A 153 -0.16 18.17 -1.46
CA SER A 153 -1.45 18.21 -2.15
C SER A 153 -2.12 19.60 -2.08
N LEU A 154 -1.94 20.33 -0.98
CA LEU A 154 -2.47 21.71 -0.85
C LEU A 154 -1.78 22.73 -1.76
N VAL A 155 -0.57 22.41 -2.25
CA VAL A 155 0.21 23.30 -3.11
C VAL A 155 0.14 22.89 -4.58
N LEU A 156 -0.02 21.60 -4.86
CA LEU A 156 0.14 21.02 -6.19
C LEU A 156 -1.17 20.57 -6.84
N LEU A 157 -2.27 20.47 -6.10
CA LEU A 157 -3.62 20.19 -6.59
C LEU A 157 -4.51 21.41 -6.48
#